data_ef3157faeb0f1d0a20b176bd2a656577
#
_entry.id   ef3157faeb0f1d0a20b176bd2a656577
#
_cell.length_a   1.000
_cell.length_b   1.000
_cell.length_c   1.000
_cell.angle_alpha   90.00
_cell.angle_beta   90.00
_cell.angle_gamma   90.00
#
_symmetry.space_group_name_H-M   'P 1'
#
loop_
_entity.id
_entity.type
_entity.pdbx_description
1 polymer ?
#
loop_
_entity_poly.entity_id
_entity_poly.type
_entity_poly.pdbx_seq_one_letter_code
_entity_poly.pdbx_strand_id
1 'polypeptide(L)'
;DAALAAIGQHVHDWEGGTRISASLGVFNRDWARRVLSTPAVVLLISDGLERSGLAALEGEISRLALQTRELIWLNPLLRWDQFSPQAAGIKAMLPHVSSLVACHNLDSLQDLSEHLNGRRSVDHKARLLRLLQ
;
A
#
# COMPACT_ATOMS: atom_id res chain seq x y z
N ASP A 1 -9.63 -2.76 -27.98
CA ASP A 1 -10.19 -3.95 -27.32
C ASP A 1 -9.31 -5.18 -27.49
N ALA A 2 -8.61 -5.40 -28.64
CA ALA A 2 -7.68 -6.51 -28.80
C ALA A 2 -6.45 -6.42 -27.88
N ALA A 3 -5.98 -5.21 -27.57
CA ALA A 3 -4.87 -4.99 -26.64
C ALA A 3 -5.23 -5.37 -25.19
N LEU A 4 -6.44 -5.04 -24.76
CA LEU A 4 -6.95 -5.43 -23.44
C LEU A 4 -7.13 -6.94 -23.31
N ALA A 5 -7.62 -7.60 -24.38
CA ALA A 5 -7.75 -9.06 -24.43
C ALA A 5 -6.37 -9.75 -24.39
N ALA A 6 -5.37 -9.20 -25.08
CA ALA A 6 -4.00 -9.72 -25.05
C ALA A 6 -3.34 -9.56 -23.67
N ILE A 7 -3.59 -8.46 -22.98
CA ILE A 7 -3.13 -8.23 -21.60
C ILE A 7 -3.77 -9.25 -20.65
N GLY A 8 -5.09 -9.50 -20.79
CA GLY A 8 -5.81 -10.48 -19.96
C GLY A 8 -5.29 -11.90 -20.09
N GLN A 9 -4.71 -12.27 -21.25
CA GLN A 9 -4.08 -13.59 -21.44
C GLN A 9 -2.72 -13.72 -20.75
N HIS A 10 -2.03 -12.62 -20.47
CA HIS A 10 -0.69 -12.62 -19.83
C HIS A 10 -0.73 -12.29 -18.34
N VAL A 11 -1.83 -11.73 -17.86
CA VAL A 11 -2.04 -11.40 -16.45
C VAL A 11 -3.06 -12.36 -15.87
N HIS A 12 -2.60 -13.46 -15.30
CA HIS A 12 -3.44 -14.56 -14.81
C HIS A 12 -4.36 -14.18 -13.64
N ASP A 13 -4.12 -13.10 -12.93
CA ASP A 13 -4.85 -12.69 -11.73
C ASP A 13 -5.70 -11.43 -11.89
N TRP A 14 -5.97 -11.02 -13.14
CA TRP A 14 -6.74 -9.81 -13.41
C TRP A 14 -8.17 -9.82 -12.85
N GLU A 15 -8.79 -11.01 -12.81
CA GLU A 15 -10.16 -11.19 -12.34
C GLU A 15 -10.26 -11.78 -10.92
N GLY A 16 -9.16 -12.25 -10.36
CA GLY A 16 -9.15 -13.05 -9.13
C GLY A 16 -9.08 -12.29 -7.82
N GLY A 17 -9.00 -10.97 -7.84
CA GLY A 17 -8.74 -10.15 -6.65
C GLY A 17 -7.28 -10.26 -6.18
N THR A 18 -6.61 -9.14 -6.00
CA THR A 18 -5.21 -9.10 -5.57
C THR A 18 -5.11 -9.51 -4.11
N ARG A 19 -4.39 -10.58 -3.83
CA ARG A 19 -3.96 -10.90 -2.47
C ARG A 19 -2.70 -10.11 -2.17
N ILE A 20 -2.82 -9.07 -1.38
CA ILE A 20 -1.71 -8.17 -1.02
C ILE A 20 -0.59 -8.96 -0.35
N SER A 21 -0.94 -9.84 0.59
CA SER A 21 0.01 -10.69 1.30
C SER A 21 0.83 -11.59 0.36
N ALA A 22 0.18 -12.22 -0.62
CA ALA A 22 0.86 -13.07 -1.59
C ALA A 22 1.82 -12.28 -2.49
N SER A 23 1.37 -11.12 -2.98
CA SER A 23 2.19 -10.23 -3.82
C SER A 23 3.40 -9.68 -3.08
N LEU A 24 3.22 -9.24 -1.83
CA LEU A 24 4.31 -8.79 -0.97
C LEU A 24 5.28 -9.91 -0.63
N GLY A 25 4.78 -11.13 -0.40
CA GLY A 25 5.60 -12.31 -0.15
C GLY A 25 6.52 -12.63 -1.31
N VAL A 26 6.01 -12.61 -2.55
CA VAL A 26 6.82 -12.78 -3.76
C VAL A 26 7.85 -11.67 -3.89
N PHE A 27 7.44 -10.41 -3.71
CA PHE A 27 8.35 -9.28 -3.78
C PHE A 27 9.48 -9.38 -2.75
N ASN A 28 9.15 -9.64 -1.49
CA ASN A 28 10.13 -9.74 -0.41
C ASN A 28 11.13 -10.90 -0.61
N ARG A 29 10.66 -12.04 -1.13
CA ARG A 29 11.49 -13.22 -1.37
C ARG A 29 12.38 -13.08 -2.59
N ASP A 30 11.81 -12.64 -3.72
CA ASP A 30 12.43 -12.78 -5.02
C ASP A 30 13.07 -11.49 -5.54
N TRP A 31 12.59 -10.32 -5.09
CA TRP A 31 12.95 -9.02 -5.66
C TRP A 31 13.59 -8.05 -4.68
N ALA A 32 13.19 -8.05 -3.42
CA ALA A 32 13.58 -7.01 -2.47
C ALA A 32 15.11 -6.82 -2.38
N ARG A 33 15.87 -7.91 -2.32
CA ARG A 33 17.35 -7.83 -2.28
C ARG A 33 17.97 -7.17 -3.49
N ARG A 34 17.33 -7.26 -4.65
CA ARG A 34 17.84 -6.71 -5.91
C ARG A 34 17.51 -5.24 -6.07
N VAL A 35 16.30 -4.85 -5.67
CA VAL A 35 15.77 -3.50 -5.92
C VAL A 35 15.90 -2.58 -4.72
N LEU A 36 16.01 -3.10 -3.51
CA LEU A 36 16.18 -2.34 -2.25
C LEU A 36 17.63 -2.39 -1.73
N SER A 37 18.61 -2.44 -2.62
CA SER A 37 20.05 -2.52 -2.26
C SER A 37 20.57 -1.26 -1.57
N THR A 38 19.91 -0.13 -1.73
CA THR A 38 20.18 1.13 -1.04
C THR A 38 18.92 1.55 -0.27
N PRO A 39 19.02 2.44 0.73
CA PRO A 39 17.85 2.95 1.44
C PRO A 39 16.84 3.54 0.45
N ALA A 40 15.76 2.80 0.19
CA ALA A 40 14.76 3.15 -0.81
C ALA A 40 13.48 3.67 -0.16
N VAL A 41 12.79 4.56 -0.86
CA VAL A 41 11.40 4.92 -0.58
C VAL A 41 10.51 4.00 -1.42
N VAL A 42 9.60 3.28 -0.76
CA VAL A 42 8.65 2.39 -1.43
C VAL A 42 7.26 2.99 -1.36
N LEU A 43 6.62 3.08 -2.52
CA LEU A 43 5.23 3.46 -2.64
C LEU A 43 4.37 2.20 -2.81
N LEU A 44 3.57 1.87 -1.80
CA LEU A 44 2.62 0.77 -1.85
C LEU A 44 1.24 1.31 -2.20
N ILE A 45 0.75 0.98 -3.40
CA ILE A 45 -0.57 1.40 -3.88
C ILE A 45 -1.55 0.24 -3.66
N SER A 46 -2.47 0.40 -2.73
CA SER A 46 -3.47 -0.61 -2.39
C SER A 46 -4.64 0.01 -1.61
N ASP A 47 -5.83 -0.57 -1.76
CA ASP A 47 -6.99 -0.23 -0.93
C ASP A 47 -6.95 -0.87 0.46
N GLY A 48 -6.06 -1.83 0.68
CA GLY A 48 -5.91 -2.51 1.97
C GLY A 48 -7.05 -3.48 2.31
N LEU A 49 -7.91 -3.82 1.36
CA LEU A 49 -9.11 -4.63 1.58
C LEU A 49 -8.81 -6.14 1.47
N GLU A 50 -7.87 -6.65 2.26
CA GLU A 50 -7.64 -8.08 2.41
C GLU A 50 -8.45 -8.62 3.59
N ARG A 51 -9.20 -9.70 3.37
CA ARG A 51 -10.09 -10.30 4.37
C ARG A 51 -9.53 -11.58 5.00
N SER A 52 -8.61 -12.24 4.31
CA SER A 52 -8.01 -13.50 4.74
C SER A 52 -6.49 -13.40 4.76
N GLY A 53 -5.84 -14.22 5.58
CA GLY A 53 -4.39 -14.22 5.64
C GLY A 53 -3.78 -12.97 6.29
N LEU A 54 -4.48 -12.35 7.23
CA LEU A 54 -4.07 -11.09 7.85
C LEU A 54 -2.73 -11.18 8.59
N ALA A 55 -2.44 -12.30 9.25
CA ALA A 55 -1.16 -12.54 9.90
C ALA A 55 -0.01 -12.59 8.86
N ALA A 56 -0.26 -13.20 7.70
CA ALA A 56 0.70 -13.20 6.60
C ALA A 56 0.88 -11.80 6.03
N LEU A 57 -0.20 -11.04 5.85
CA LEU A 57 -0.15 -9.65 5.41
C LEU A 57 0.68 -8.79 6.38
N GLU A 58 0.41 -8.86 7.66
CA GLU A 58 1.15 -8.13 8.68
C GLU A 58 2.64 -8.51 8.67
N GLY A 59 2.96 -9.80 8.57
CA GLY A 59 4.33 -10.29 8.48
C GLY A 59 5.07 -9.77 7.25
N GLU A 60 4.43 -9.76 6.08
CA GLU A 60 5.05 -9.31 4.84
C GLU A 60 5.21 -7.79 4.77
N ILE A 61 4.23 -7.03 5.26
CA ILE A 61 4.35 -5.56 5.32
C ILE A 61 5.40 -5.12 6.34
N SER A 62 5.49 -5.78 7.48
CA SER A 62 6.53 -5.54 8.49
C SER A 62 7.92 -5.82 7.92
N ARG A 63 8.08 -6.94 7.20
CA ARG A 63 9.35 -7.30 6.55
C ARG A 63 9.75 -6.27 5.50
N LEU A 64 8.81 -5.80 4.69
CA LEU A 64 9.07 -4.77 3.69
C LEU A 64 9.48 -3.45 4.36
N ALA A 65 8.80 -3.05 5.42
CA ALA A 65 9.11 -1.83 6.16
C ALA A 65 10.52 -1.82 6.73
N LEU A 66 11.02 -2.97 7.21
CA LEU A 66 12.37 -3.10 7.75
C LEU A 66 13.48 -2.99 6.68
N GLN A 67 13.14 -3.20 5.42
CA GLN A 67 14.08 -3.16 4.29
C GLN A 67 14.09 -1.81 3.58
N THR A 68 13.22 -0.89 3.94
CA THR A 68 13.03 0.40 3.29
C THR A 68 13.44 1.55 4.22
N ARG A 69 13.85 2.67 3.63
CA ARG A 69 14.00 3.92 4.38
C ARG A 69 12.63 4.48 4.79
N GLU A 70 11.68 4.40 3.88
CA GLU A 70 10.32 4.88 4.06
C GLU A 70 9.35 4.02 3.25
N LEU A 71 8.28 3.58 3.87
CA LEU A 71 7.19 2.86 3.24
C LEU A 71 5.93 3.73 3.28
N ILE A 72 5.57 4.29 2.14
CA ILE A 72 4.41 5.16 1.99
C ILE A 72 3.25 4.34 1.41
N TRP A 73 2.17 4.26 2.15
CA TRP A 73 0.94 3.63 1.67
C TRP A 73 0.06 4.64 0.97
N LEU A 74 -0.17 4.43 -0.32
CA LEU A 74 -1.11 5.19 -1.13
C LEU A 74 -2.43 4.44 -1.23
N ASN A 75 -3.48 4.99 -0.66
CA ASN A 75 -4.80 4.38 -0.70
C ASN A 75 -5.73 5.16 -1.64
N PRO A 76 -6.10 4.58 -2.81
CA PRO A 76 -6.96 5.24 -3.79
C PRO A 76 -8.42 5.38 -3.33
N LEU A 77 -8.84 4.60 -2.33
CA LEU A 77 -10.20 4.65 -1.77
C LEU A 77 -10.27 5.47 -0.48
N LEU A 78 -9.20 6.14 -0.08
CA LEU A 78 -9.18 6.94 1.14
C LEU A 78 -10.02 8.21 0.95
N ARG A 79 -11.30 8.08 1.25
CA ARG A 79 -12.30 9.16 1.33
C ARG A 79 -12.93 9.11 2.71
N TRP A 80 -12.90 10.23 3.42
CA TRP A 80 -13.30 10.26 4.82
C TRP A 80 -14.79 9.99 5.06
N ASP A 81 -15.63 10.28 4.08
CA ASP A 81 -17.07 10.07 4.09
C ASP A 81 -17.49 8.60 3.91
N GLN A 82 -16.62 7.78 3.31
CA GLN A 82 -16.92 6.37 3.00
C GLN A 82 -15.87 5.39 3.55
N PHE A 83 -14.83 5.88 4.21
CA PHE A 83 -13.73 5.07 4.66
C PHE A 83 -14.01 4.42 6.02
N SER A 84 -13.94 3.09 6.08
CA SER A 84 -14.03 2.34 7.32
C SER A 84 -12.63 1.91 7.78
N PRO A 85 -12.06 2.54 8.81
CA PRO A 85 -10.77 2.15 9.37
C PRO A 85 -10.82 0.78 10.06
N GLN A 86 -12.01 0.24 10.27
CA GLN A 86 -12.22 -1.05 10.93
C GLN A 86 -11.91 -2.25 10.02
N ALA A 87 -11.68 -2.05 8.73
CA ALA A 87 -11.29 -3.13 7.83
C ALA A 87 -10.00 -3.81 8.33
N ALA A 88 -10.06 -5.13 8.44
CA ALA A 88 -9.00 -5.91 9.07
C ALA A 88 -7.65 -5.79 8.37
N GLY A 89 -7.63 -5.70 7.03
CA GLY A 89 -6.40 -5.46 6.26
C GLY A 89 -5.75 -4.11 6.57
N ILE A 90 -6.56 -3.08 6.78
CA ILE A 90 -6.07 -1.75 7.16
C ILE A 90 -5.42 -1.78 8.54
N LYS A 91 -6.05 -2.46 9.50
CA LYS A 91 -5.49 -2.64 10.86
C LYS A 91 -4.15 -3.37 10.83
N ALA A 92 -4.00 -4.37 9.95
CA ALA A 92 -2.78 -5.15 9.81
C ALA A 92 -1.63 -4.34 9.20
N MET A 93 -1.93 -3.45 8.24
CA MET A 93 -0.91 -2.69 7.51
C MET A 93 -0.51 -1.38 8.19
N LEU A 94 -1.47 -0.68 8.75
CA LEU A 94 -1.29 0.70 9.21
C LEU A 94 -0.16 0.92 10.22
N PRO A 95 0.07 0.04 11.22
CA PRO A 95 1.15 0.23 12.18
C PRO A 95 2.55 0.19 11.57
N HIS A 96 2.72 -0.50 10.46
CA HIS A 96 4.02 -0.81 9.84
C HIS A 96 4.45 0.19 8.77
N VAL A 97 3.52 0.95 8.19
CA VAL A 97 3.85 1.96 7.17
C VAL A 97 4.39 3.24 7.82
N SER A 98 5.24 3.96 7.10
CA SER A 98 5.76 5.26 7.56
C SER A 98 4.67 6.33 7.51
N SER A 99 3.90 6.36 6.43
CA SER A 99 2.79 7.29 6.23
C SER A 99 1.69 6.69 5.38
N LEU A 100 0.48 7.25 5.49
CA LEU A 100 -0.67 6.91 4.67
C LEU A 100 -1.17 8.16 3.95
N VAL A 101 -1.18 8.11 2.63
CA VAL A 101 -1.55 9.22 1.76
C VAL A 101 -2.71 8.81 0.84
N ALA A 102 -3.68 9.69 0.67
CA ALA A 102 -4.75 9.50 -0.31
C ALA A 102 -4.20 9.67 -1.74
N CYS A 103 -4.74 8.92 -2.70
CA CYS A 103 -4.39 9.09 -4.11
C CYS A 103 -5.60 8.91 -5.04
N HIS A 104 -6.73 9.52 -4.70
CA HIS A 104 -7.98 9.36 -5.43
C HIS A 104 -8.31 10.51 -6.39
N ASN A 105 -7.55 11.61 -6.38
CA ASN A 105 -7.71 12.75 -7.26
C ASN A 105 -6.36 13.48 -7.48
N LEU A 106 -6.38 14.54 -8.30
CA LEU A 106 -5.17 15.32 -8.61
C LEU A 106 -4.60 16.06 -7.39
N ASP A 107 -5.45 16.55 -6.48
CA ASP A 107 -5.01 17.24 -5.27
C ASP A 107 -4.23 16.28 -4.37
N SER A 108 -4.69 15.05 -4.21
CA SER A 108 -3.99 14.03 -3.43
C SER A 108 -2.66 13.59 -4.05
N LEU A 109 -2.52 13.64 -5.38
CA LEU A 109 -1.24 13.41 -6.05
C LEU A 109 -0.27 14.58 -5.83
N GLN A 110 -0.78 15.81 -5.74
CA GLN A 110 0.03 16.96 -5.36
C GLN A 110 0.54 16.82 -3.92
N ASP A 111 -0.32 16.42 -2.98
CA ASP A 111 0.06 16.11 -1.59
C ASP A 111 1.17 15.06 -1.52
N LEU A 112 1.09 14.01 -2.35
CA LEU A 112 2.15 13.01 -2.47
C LEU A 112 3.46 13.63 -2.94
N SER A 113 3.42 14.48 -3.98
CA SER A 113 4.60 15.17 -4.50
C SER A 113 5.27 16.03 -3.42
N GLU A 114 4.48 16.75 -2.64
CA GLU A 114 4.97 17.55 -1.51
C GLU A 114 5.56 16.69 -0.40
N HIS A 115 4.96 15.55 -0.11
CA HIS A 115 5.50 14.58 0.84
C HIS A 115 6.88 14.07 0.41
N LEU A 116 7.03 13.65 -0.84
CA LEU A 116 8.29 13.15 -1.40
C LEU A 116 9.39 14.23 -1.40
N ASN A 117 9.01 15.49 -1.54
CA ASN A 117 9.94 16.64 -1.51
C ASN A 117 10.24 17.13 -0.08
N GLY A 118 9.79 16.42 0.97
CA GLY A 118 10.00 16.80 2.36
C GLY A 118 9.23 18.04 2.80
N ARG A 119 8.25 18.49 2.02
CA ARG A 119 7.32 19.54 2.39
C ARG A 119 6.20 18.97 3.26
N ARG A 120 5.48 19.82 3.98
CA ARG A 120 4.34 19.39 4.79
C ARG A 120 3.33 18.66 3.93
N SER A 121 3.14 17.37 4.19
CA SER A 121 2.12 16.55 3.55
C SER A 121 1.04 16.15 4.55
N VAL A 122 -0.13 15.83 4.02
CA VAL A 122 -1.23 15.29 4.83
C VAL A 122 -0.97 13.81 5.06
N ASP A 123 -0.38 13.48 6.21
CA ASP A 123 -0.26 12.10 6.67
C ASP A 123 -1.51 11.72 7.48
N HIS A 124 -2.26 10.77 6.93
CA HIS A 124 -3.49 10.28 7.53
C HIS A 124 -3.27 9.16 8.56
N LYS A 125 -2.04 8.61 8.67
CA LYS A 125 -1.74 7.50 9.57
C LYS A 125 -2.10 7.81 11.02
N ALA A 126 -1.61 8.93 11.54
CA ALA A 126 -1.85 9.31 12.93
C ALA A 126 -3.34 9.52 13.24
N ARG A 127 -4.09 10.07 12.28
CA ARG A 127 -5.53 10.25 12.40
C ARG A 127 -6.26 8.91 12.47
N LEU A 128 -5.90 7.97 11.58
CA LEU A 128 -6.53 6.65 11.55
C LEU A 128 -6.18 5.80 12.77
N LEU A 129 -4.94 5.84 13.23
CA LEU A 129 -4.53 5.11 14.43
C LEU A 129 -5.35 5.54 15.66
N ARG A 130 -5.71 6.83 15.77
CA ARG A 130 -6.58 7.31 16.84
C ARG A 130 -8.01 6.79 16.75
N LEU A 131 -8.52 6.54 15.55
CA LEU A 131 -9.87 5.99 15.33
C LEU A 131 -9.95 4.48 15.57
N LEU A 132 -8.79 3.79 15.64
CA LEU A 132 -8.70 2.35 15.89
C LEU A 132 -8.55 2.01 17.39
N GLN A 133 -8.26 2.99 18.21
CA GLN A 133 -8.16 2.85 19.67
C GLN A 133 -9.57 2.89 20.30
#